data_76c3550e8aebb03777e120e47225efd3
#
_entry.id   76c3550e8aebb03777e120e47225efd3
#
_cell.length_a   1.000
_cell.length_b   1.000
_cell.length_c   1.000
_cell.angle_alpha   90.00
_cell.angle_beta   90.00
_cell.angle_gamma   90.00
#
_symmetry.space_group_name_H-M   'P 1'
#
loop_
_entity.id
_entity.type
_entity.pdbx_description
1 polymer ?
#
loop_
_entity_poly.entity_id
_entity_poly.type
_entity_poly.pdbx_seq_one_letter_code
_entity_poly.pdbx_strand_id
1 'polypeptide(L)' 'MIRCHLPCMMGEHKMRIADVARETGLSRATVTLLYKETAQKVDLEAIEKLCLLFECQVGDLLELTQQ' A
#
# COMPACT_ATOMS: atom_id res chain seq x y z
N MET A 1 -16.63 2.96 0.51
CA MET A 1 -15.50 2.71 -0.41
C MET A 1 -14.20 2.75 0.38
N ILE A 2 -13.29 1.85 0.08
CA ILE A 2 -11.98 1.84 0.74
C ILE A 2 -10.98 2.54 -0.17
N ARG A 3 -10.30 3.56 0.36
CA ARG A 3 -9.23 4.24 -0.35
C ARG A 3 -7.89 3.73 0.17
N CYS A 4 -6.95 3.56 -0.73
CA CYS A 4 -5.59 3.16 -0.37
C CYS A 4 -4.66 4.34 -0.63
N HIS A 5 -3.94 4.77 0.39
CA HIS A 5 -3.05 5.93 0.29
C HIS A 5 -1.62 5.54 -0.07
N LEU A 6 -1.43 4.32 -0.57
CA LEU A 6 -0.11 3.86 -0.99
C LEU A 6 0.54 4.79 -2.02
N PRO A 7 -0.17 5.25 -3.07
CA PRO A 7 0.45 6.16 -4.04
C PRO A 7 1.00 7.42 -3.38
N CYS A 8 0.27 7.97 -2.41
CA CYS A 8 0.69 9.18 -1.71
C CYS A 8 1.96 8.92 -0.91
N MET A 9 1.98 7.79 -0.17
CA MET A 9 3.15 7.42 0.63
C MET A 9 4.36 7.17 -0.24
N MET A 10 4.16 6.48 -1.37
CA MET A 10 5.24 6.22 -2.32
C MET A 10 5.81 7.53 -2.87
N GLY A 11 4.93 8.47 -3.19
CA GLY A 11 5.35 9.78 -3.67
C GLY A 11 6.16 10.54 -2.64
N GLU A 12 5.72 10.52 -1.39
CA GLU A 12 6.42 11.20 -0.29
C GLU A 12 7.82 10.61 -0.07
N HIS A 13 7.95 9.30 -0.24
CA HIS A 13 9.22 8.61 -0.04
C HIS A 13 10.01 8.43 -1.34
N LYS A 14 9.47 8.94 -2.44
CA LYS A 14 10.11 8.85 -3.77
C LYS A 14 10.42 7.40 -4.15
N MET A 15 9.48 6.49 -3.86
CA MET A 15 9.64 5.07 -4.16
C MET A 15 8.73 4.69 -5.33
N ARG A 16 9.24 3.79 -6.15
CA ARG A 16 8.48 3.20 -7.25
C ARG A 16 7.95 1.84 -6.81
N ILE A 17 7.05 1.27 -7.63
CA ILE A 17 6.48 -0.05 -7.34
C ILE A 17 7.58 -1.09 -7.12
N ALA A 18 8.62 -1.07 -7.98
CA ALA A 18 9.73 -2.02 -7.85
C ALA A 18 10.46 -1.86 -6.51
N ASP A 19 10.60 -0.63 -6.03
CA ASP A 19 11.28 -0.37 -4.76
C ASP A 19 10.46 -0.92 -3.59
N VAL A 20 9.16 -0.66 -3.61
CA VAL A 20 8.27 -1.15 -2.55
C VAL A 20 8.24 -2.67 -2.53
N ALA A 21 8.14 -3.29 -3.72
CA ALA A 21 8.13 -4.76 -3.82
C ALA A 21 9.42 -5.34 -3.27
N ARG A 22 10.56 -4.73 -3.59
CA ARG A 22 11.86 -5.21 -3.11
C ARG A 22 11.98 -5.07 -1.60
N GLU A 23 11.57 -3.91 -1.06
CA GLU A 23 11.74 -3.65 0.37
C GLU A 23 10.79 -4.46 1.24
N THR A 24 9.60 -4.77 0.73
CA THR A 24 8.61 -5.52 1.50
C THR A 24 8.64 -7.01 1.22
N GLY A 25 9.23 -7.44 0.10
CA GLY A 25 9.17 -8.82 -0.33
C GLY A 25 7.85 -9.19 -0.99
N LEU A 26 6.95 -8.23 -1.17
CA LEU A 26 5.68 -8.46 -1.85
C LEU A 26 5.88 -8.53 -3.36
N SER A 27 4.95 -9.18 -4.07
CA SER A 27 5.02 -9.22 -5.52
C SER A 27 4.66 -7.85 -6.10
N ARG A 28 5.21 -7.56 -7.28
CA ARG A 28 4.86 -6.32 -7.97
C ARG A 28 3.38 -6.24 -8.29
N ALA A 29 2.77 -7.40 -8.57
CA ALA A 29 1.33 -7.45 -8.86
C ALA A 29 0.53 -6.96 -7.66
N THR A 30 0.88 -7.42 -6.46
CA THR A 30 0.19 -7.00 -5.23
C THR A 30 0.36 -5.49 -5.02
N VAL A 31 1.58 -4.99 -5.14
CA VAL A 31 1.85 -3.56 -4.96
C VAL A 31 1.11 -2.74 -6.01
N THR A 32 1.09 -3.21 -7.27
CA THR A 32 0.41 -2.52 -8.35
C THR A 32 -1.09 -2.41 -8.11
N LEU A 33 -1.72 -3.50 -7.64
CA LEU A 33 -3.15 -3.48 -7.35
C LEU A 33 -3.49 -2.47 -6.26
N LEU A 34 -2.64 -2.40 -5.23
CA LEU A 34 -2.85 -1.43 -4.15
C LEU A 34 -2.56 -0.01 -4.63
N TYR A 35 -1.54 0.16 -5.46
CA TYR A 35 -1.21 1.47 -6.04
C TYR A 35 -2.36 2.02 -6.88
N LYS A 36 -2.98 1.16 -7.69
CA LYS A 36 -4.09 1.56 -8.57
C LYS A 36 -5.43 1.57 -7.84
N GLU A 37 -5.45 1.14 -6.59
CA GLU A 37 -6.66 1.03 -5.77
C GLU A 37 -7.70 0.09 -6.40
N THR A 38 -7.22 -0.97 -7.07
CA THR A 38 -8.09 -1.97 -7.71
C THR A 38 -8.12 -3.30 -6.97
N ALA A 39 -7.37 -3.42 -5.86
CA ALA A 39 -7.37 -4.64 -5.08
C ALA A 39 -8.71 -4.83 -4.39
N GLN A 40 -9.27 -6.03 -4.50
CA GLN A 40 -10.50 -6.39 -3.80
C GLN A 40 -10.21 -7.16 -2.53
N LYS A 41 -9.06 -7.81 -2.47
CA LYS A 41 -8.62 -8.57 -1.31
C LYS A 41 -7.16 -8.26 -1.08
N VAL A 42 -6.75 -8.26 0.18
CA VAL A 42 -5.35 -8.04 0.54
C VAL A 42 -5.05 -8.83 1.81
N ASP A 43 -3.86 -9.42 1.85
CA ASP A 43 -3.42 -10.15 3.04
C ASP A 43 -3.05 -9.18 4.15
N LEU A 44 -3.41 -9.54 5.39
CA LEU A 44 -3.01 -8.73 6.54
C LEU A 44 -1.49 -8.63 6.63
N GLU A 45 -0.78 -9.68 6.24
CA GLU A 45 0.68 -9.66 6.23
C GLU A 45 1.21 -8.60 5.27
N ALA A 46 0.56 -8.44 4.11
CA ALA A 46 0.95 -7.41 3.17
C ALA A 46 0.76 -6.01 3.77
N ILE A 47 -0.37 -5.80 4.45
CA ILE A 47 -0.64 -4.52 5.12
C ILE A 47 0.39 -4.27 6.20
N GLU A 48 0.73 -5.28 6.99
CA GLU A 48 1.74 -5.15 8.02
C GLU A 48 3.09 -4.72 7.45
N LYS A 49 3.53 -5.36 6.37
CA LYS A 49 4.81 -5.06 5.74
C LYS A 49 4.85 -3.62 5.20
N LEU A 50 3.74 -3.17 4.60
CA LEU A 50 3.66 -1.82 4.09
C LEU A 50 3.68 -0.79 5.22
N CYS A 51 2.95 -1.05 6.31
CA CYS A 51 2.94 -0.16 7.46
C CYS A 51 4.33 -0.08 8.11
N LEU A 52 5.04 -1.20 8.19
CA LEU A 52 6.39 -1.20 8.72
C LEU A 52 7.34 -0.41 7.83
N LEU A 53 7.22 -0.57 6.50
CA LEU A 53 8.08 0.15 5.57
C LEU A 53 7.89 1.66 5.66
N PHE A 54 6.64 2.11 5.72
CA PHE A 54 6.32 3.54 5.75
C PHE A 54 6.17 4.08 7.17
N GLU A 55 6.36 3.24 8.19
CA GLU A 55 6.27 3.63 9.59
C GLU A 55 4.95 4.32 9.89
N CYS A 56 3.85 3.68 9.47
CA CYS A 56 2.52 4.24 9.64
C CYS A 56 1.56 3.22 10.22
N GLN A 57 0.38 3.68 10.58
CA GLN A 57 -0.70 2.82 11.07
C GLN A 57 -1.58 2.38 9.91
N VAL A 58 -2.38 1.32 10.13
CA VAL A 58 -3.29 0.83 9.10
C VAL A 58 -4.25 1.93 8.64
N GLY A 59 -4.72 2.76 9.58
CA GLY A 59 -5.63 3.86 9.26
C GLY A 59 -5.00 4.94 8.39
N ASP A 60 -3.67 5.02 8.37
CA ASP A 60 -2.96 5.96 7.49
C ASP A 60 -2.88 5.42 6.07
N LEU A 61 -2.86 4.09 5.94
CA LEU A 61 -2.73 3.43 4.64
C LEU A 61 -4.09 3.20 3.97
N LEU A 62 -5.06 2.76 4.75
CA LEU A 62 -6.40 2.44 4.26
C LEU A 62 -7.44 3.29 4.97
N GLU A 63 -8.38 3.81 4.21
CA GLU A 63 -9.40 4.70 4.74
C GLU A 63 -10.76 4.31 4.19
N LEU A 64 -11.78 4.32 5.05
CA LEU A 64 -13.16 4.14 4.63
C LEU A 64 -13.73 5.53 4.33
N THR A 65 -14.17 5.71 3.09
CA THR A 65 -14.79 6.97 2.69
C THR A 65 -16.25 6.71 2.34
N GLN A 66 -17.08 7.69 2.59
CA GLN A 66 -18.49 7.64 2.22
C GLN A 66 -18.70 8.52 0.99
N GLN A 67 -19.43 7.95 0.05
CA GLN A 67 -19.74 8.65 -1.20
C GLN A 67 -21.25 8.77 -1.34
#